data_9a034af1328f5b6e438e7b1a797affe4
#
_entry.id   9a034af1328f5b6e438e7b1a797affe4
#
_cell.length_a   1.000
_cell.length_b   1.000
_cell.length_c   1.000
_cell.angle_alpha   90.00
_cell.angle_beta   90.00
_cell.angle_gamma   90.00
#
_symmetry.space_group_name_H-M   'P 1'
#
loop_
_entity.id
_entity.type
_entity.pdbx_description
1 polymer ?
#
loop_
_entity_poly.entity_id
_entity_poly.type
_entity_poly.pdbx_seq_one_letter_code
_entity_poly.pdbx_strand_id
1 'polypeptide(L)'
;MLHPEWSYQAVIYEMNVRQLTREGTLRAAAAKLGFLRDMGIDAVWLMPVYPIGAEGRKGSLGSYYSIRDYCAVDPGLGTMGDFDAFVAEAHRLGMKVLLDWVANHTARDARWVGEKPADWYERDAAGAPAVPWDWTDTAKLNYANRDVWRAEADAMEFWLTQHDVDGFRCDMACEVPIDFWQQTLPALRKEYPGIYLLAEGEAPALHDGAFDASYAWELHHLLNDIAQGRKSAADLRAYVARDSAAMPREAFRLMFTSNHDENSWAGTEFERMGDAARVMALLTFTLPNGQPLVYTGQEMGFDHRFEFFEKDPVPAWEHNGFTDFYTALIRLRHENPALAAGERGGQAAYPLGERTPDGLMLFSRTAGGNEVTVAANLSAEEVAFDLPFEGSRREFFTGKEYTGGTRTVLPAWQWLVFAQDRR
;
A
#
# COMPACT_ATOMS: atom_id res chain seq x y z
N MET A 1 13.71 10.59 10.71
CA MET A 1 12.36 10.91 11.21
C MET A 1 11.92 9.79 12.15
N LEU A 2 11.17 10.07 13.21
CA LEU A 2 10.59 9.01 14.05
C LEU A 2 9.21 8.65 13.47
N HIS A 3 9.08 7.42 12.99
CA HIS A 3 7.79 6.90 12.53
C HIS A 3 6.90 6.51 13.73
N PRO A 4 5.58 6.50 13.58
CA PRO A 4 4.70 5.93 14.59
C PRO A 4 5.10 4.50 14.94
N GLU A 5 5.16 4.17 16.24
CA GLU A 5 5.67 2.88 16.71
C GLU A 5 4.97 1.67 16.06
N TRP A 6 3.67 1.77 15.85
CA TRP A 6 2.86 0.71 15.25
C TRP A 6 3.21 0.42 13.79
N SER A 7 3.79 1.40 13.06
CA SER A 7 3.94 1.31 11.60
C SER A 7 5.07 0.40 11.11
N TYR A 8 6.09 0.12 11.93
CA TYR A 8 7.27 -0.62 11.51
C TYR A 8 6.99 -2.06 11.05
N GLN A 9 6.03 -2.74 11.65
CA GLN A 9 5.62 -4.08 11.27
C GLN A 9 4.22 -4.13 10.64
N ALA A 10 3.57 -2.97 10.50
CA ALA A 10 2.20 -2.87 10.03
C ALA A 10 1.99 -3.43 8.63
N VAL A 11 0.80 -4.01 8.46
CA VAL A 11 0.21 -4.38 7.17
C VAL A 11 -0.99 -3.47 6.93
N ILE A 12 -1.00 -2.79 5.79
CA ILE A 12 -2.06 -1.86 5.40
C ILE A 12 -3.08 -2.60 4.52
N TYR A 13 -4.36 -2.39 4.80
CA TYR A 13 -5.45 -2.83 3.95
C TYR A 13 -6.06 -1.62 3.22
N GLU A 14 -5.98 -1.60 1.91
CA GLU A 14 -6.63 -0.61 1.08
C GLU A 14 -8.09 -0.98 0.89
N MET A 15 -8.96 -0.14 1.46
CA MET A 15 -10.40 -0.39 1.49
C MET A 15 -11.14 0.47 0.47
N ASN A 16 -11.67 -0.18 -0.55
CA ASN A 16 -12.63 0.42 -1.47
C ASN A 16 -14.04 0.28 -0.90
N VAL A 17 -14.51 1.27 -0.14
CA VAL A 17 -15.81 1.22 0.55
C VAL A 17 -16.96 0.97 -0.42
N ARG A 18 -16.94 1.57 -1.62
CA ARG A 18 -17.95 1.38 -2.67
C ARG A 18 -18.09 -0.09 -3.09
N GLN A 19 -16.95 -0.79 -3.18
CA GLN A 19 -16.87 -2.16 -3.70
C GLN A 19 -16.80 -3.25 -2.63
N LEU A 20 -16.54 -2.87 -1.38
CA LEU A 20 -16.30 -3.81 -0.29
C LEU A 20 -17.47 -4.72 -0.01
N THR A 21 -18.70 -4.16 -0.06
CA THR A 21 -19.93 -4.88 0.23
C THR A 21 -21.03 -4.51 -0.78
N ARG A 22 -22.09 -5.30 -0.82
CA ARG A 22 -23.26 -5.02 -1.66
C ARG A 22 -23.86 -3.65 -1.37
N GLU A 23 -23.89 -3.24 -0.10
CA GLU A 23 -24.38 -1.94 0.33
C GLU A 23 -23.44 -0.80 -0.13
N GLY A 24 -22.13 -1.03 -0.04
CA GLY A 24 -21.08 -0.07 -0.37
C GLY A 24 -21.12 1.16 0.52
N THR A 25 -21.34 0.98 1.83
CA THR A 25 -21.46 2.05 2.81
C THR A 25 -20.44 1.87 3.95
N LEU A 26 -20.08 2.97 4.61
CA LEU A 26 -19.20 2.97 5.79
C LEU A 26 -19.72 2.07 6.91
N ARG A 27 -21.03 2.04 7.12
CA ARG A 27 -21.65 1.16 8.12
C ARG A 27 -21.46 -0.32 7.78
N ALA A 28 -21.63 -0.70 6.52
CA ALA A 28 -21.41 -2.06 6.08
C ALA A 28 -19.92 -2.43 6.09
N ALA A 29 -19.04 -1.47 5.77
CA ALA A 29 -17.61 -1.63 5.85
C ALA A 29 -17.12 -1.83 7.30
N ALA A 30 -17.66 -1.08 8.27
CA ALA A 30 -17.37 -1.24 9.69
C ALA A 30 -17.65 -2.67 10.18
N ALA A 31 -18.69 -3.33 9.67
CA ALA A 31 -19.00 -4.73 10.01
C ALA A 31 -17.92 -5.74 9.52
N LYS A 32 -17.01 -5.34 8.62
CA LYS A 32 -15.90 -6.16 8.12
C LYS A 32 -14.59 -5.97 8.88
N LEU A 33 -14.48 -4.92 9.70
CA LEU A 33 -13.25 -4.63 10.44
C LEU A 33 -12.83 -5.78 11.37
N GLY A 34 -13.80 -6.47 12.00
CA GLY A 34 -13.50 -7.63 12.84
C GLY A 34 -12.81 -8.77 12.07
N PHE A 35 -13.25 -9.05 10.84
CA PHE A 35 -12.61 -10.03 9.97
C PHE A 35 -11.17 -9.64 9.61
N LEU A 36 -10.95 -8.39 9.21
CA LEU A 36 -9.61 -7.88 8.88
C LEU A 36 -8.67 -7.90 10.10
N ARG A 37 -9.17 -7.51 11.26
CA ARG A 37 -8.43 -7.58 12.52
C ARG A 37 -8.03 -9.02 12.86
N ASP A 38 -8.91 -9.99 12.68
CA ASP A 38 -8.63 -11.40 12.96
C ASP A 38 -7.59 -12.00 11.98
N MET A 39 -7.45 -11.44 10.78
CA MET A 39 -6.34 -11.72 9.87
C MET A 39 -5.02 -11.07 10.35
N GLY A 40 -5.08 -10.01 11.17
CA GLY A 40 -3.93 -9.26 11.67
C GLY A 40 -3.67 -7.92 10.95
N ILE A 41 -4.62 -7.37 10.18
CA ILE A 41 -4.47 -6.05 9.57
C ILE A 41 -4.33 -4.97 10.65
N ASP A 42 -3.34 -4.09 10.51
CA ASP A 42 -2.99 -3.05 11.48
C ASP A 42 -3.62 -1.69 11.14
N ALA A 43 -3.71 -1.38 9.85
CA ALA A 43 -4.26 -0.12 9.39
C ALA A 43 -5.17 -0.31 8.16
N VAL A 44 -6.26 0.45 8.13
CA VAL A 44 -7.13 0.55 6.96
C VAL A 44 -6.88 1.89 6.29
N TRP A 45 -6.45 1.86 5.04
CA TRP A 45 -6.46 3.02 4.17
C TRP A 45 -7.78 3.05 3.42
N LEU A 46 -8.65 4.01 3.74
CA LEU A 46 -9.89 4.28 3.02
C LEU A 46 -9.58 5.01 1.72
N MET A 47 -9.92 4.45 0.56
CA MET A 47 -10.01 5.21 -0.69
C MET A 47 -10.91 6.43 -0.47
N PRO A 48 -10.83 7.48 -1.34
CA PRO A 48 -11.50 8.74 -1.05
C PRO A 48 -12.98 8.58 -0.67
N VAL A 49 -13.36 9.14 0.47
CA VAL A 49 -14.72 9.08 1.05
C VAL A 49 -15.53 10.35 0.79
N TYR A 50 -14.96 11.30 0.08
CA TYR A 50 -15.51 12.64 -0.16
C TYR A 50 -16.61 12.65 -1.22
N PRO A 51 -17.52 13.65 -1.21
CA PRO A 51 -18.49 13.84 -2.29
C PRO A 51 -17.79 13.99 -3.64
N ILE A 52 -18.32 13.32 -4.64
CA ILE A 52 -17.77 13.29 -6.01
C ILE A 52 -18.44 14.36 -6.86
N GLY A 53 -17.64 15.07 -7.69
CA GLY A 53 -18.14 16.07 -8.63
C GLY A 53 -19.19 15.52 -9.60
N ALA A 54 -20.07 16.41 -10.08
CA ALA A 54 -21.08 16.10 -11.08
C ALA A 54 -20.67 16.57 -12.48
N GLU A 55 -19.90 17.66 -12.58
CA GLU A 55 -19.45 18.20 -13.87
C GLU A 55 -18.37 17.31 -14.49
N GLY A 56 -18.66 16.80 -15.70
CA GLY A 56 -17.76 15.91 -16.42
C GLY A 56 -17.66 14.49 -15.85
N ARG A 57 -18.57 14.11 -14.95
CA ARG A 57 -18.58 12.80 -14.28
C ARG A 57 -18.46 11.65 -15.27
N LYS A 58 -17.54 10.73 -14.99
CA LYS A 58 -17.32 9.49 -15.75
C LYS A 58 -18.16 8.36 -15.14
N GLY A 59 -18.81 7.55 -15.97
CA GLY A 59 -19.72 6.50 -15.52
C GLY A 59 -20.91 7.01 -14.70
N SER A 60 -21.59 6.13 -13.99
CA SER A 60 -22.77 6.49 -13.18
C SER A 60 -22.42 7.12 -11.84
N LEU A 61 -21.30 6.67 -11.21
CA LEU A 61 -20.90 7.08 -9.85
C LEU A 61 -19.70 8.03 -9.82
N GLY A 62 -18.95 8.15 -10.91
CA GLY A 62 -17.78 9.02 -11.02
C GLY A 62 -16.52 8.47 -10.38
N SER A 63 -15.41 9.21 -10.58
CA SER A 63 -14.13 8.93 -9.99
C SER A 63 -14.12 9.27 -8.50
N TYR A 64 -13.59 8.37 -7.67
CA TYR A 64 -13.32 8.61 -6.25
C TYR A 64 -12.43 9.85 -6.05
N TYR A 65 -11.56 10.15 -7.03
CA TYR A 65 -10.55 11.21 -6.97
C TYR A 65 -11.06 12.56 -7.51
N SER A 66 -12.31 12.65 -7.94
CA SER A 66 -12.95 13.93 -8.33
C SER A 66 -13.61 14.58 -7.10
N ILE A 67 -12.78 15.17 -6.21
CA ILE A 67 -13.19 15.65 -4.90
C ILE A 67 -13.98 16.94 -4.99
N ARG A 68 -15.22 16.94 -4.51
CA ARG A 68 -16.10 18.12 -4.49
C ARG A 68 -15.98 18.95 -3.22
N ASP A 69 -15.79 18.30 -2.07
CA ASP A 69 -15.63 18.93 -0.76
C ASP A 69 -14.72 18.09 0.13
N TYR A 70 -13.58 18.63 0.53
CA TYR A 70 -12.58 17.93 1.36
C TYR A 70 -13.02 17.66 2.79
N CYS A 71 -14.04 18.37 3.30
CA CYS A 71 -14.50 18.28 4.70
C CYS A 71 -15.88 17.64 4.81
N ALA A 72 -16.27 16.78 3.87
CA ALA A 72 -17.56 16.10 3.86
C ALA A 72 -17.41 14.63 3.47
N VAL A 73 -18.37 13.81 3.87
CA VAL A 73 -18.51 12.42 3.45
C VAL A 73 -19.52 12.33 2.31
N ASP A 74 -19.23 11.50 1.30
CA ASP A 74 -20.17 11.24 0.17
C ASP A 74 -21.47 10.62 0.71
N PRO A 75 -22.63 11.23 0.42
CA PRO A 75 -23.92 10.71 0.88
C PRO A 75 -24.20 9.26 0.42
N GLY A 76 -23.58 8.80 -0.67
CA GLY A 76 -23.67 7.43 -1.14
C GLY A 76 -22.93 6.43 -0.23
N LEU A 77 -21.92 6.89 0.50
CA LEU A 77 -21.19 6.08 1.46
C LEU A 77 -21.77 6.15 2.88
N GLY A 78 -22.50 7.22 3.20
CA GLY A 78 -23.11 7.43 4.51
C GLY A 78 -23.06 8.88 4.98
N THR A 79 -23.14 9.05 6.29
CA THR A 79 -23.03 10.34 6.97
C THR A 79 -21.69 10.51 7.65
N MET A 80 -21.35 11.74 8.08
CA MET A 80 -20.20 11.98 8.94
C MET A 80 -20.26 11.15 10.23
N GLY A 81 -21.43 10.98 10.82
CA GLY A 81 -21.61 10.11 11.98
C GLY A 81 -21.35 8.62 11.70
N ASP A 82 -21.60 8.14 10.46
CA ASP A 82 -21.24 6.79 10.07
C ASP A 82 -19.70 6.65 9.88
N PHE A 83 -19.04 7.71 9.45
CA PHE A 83 -17.58 7.79 9.38
C PHE A 83 -16.96 7.75 10.79
N ASP A 84 -17.44 8.59 11.71
CA ASP A 84 -16.96 8.59 13.09
C ASP A 84 -17.16 7.22 13.77
N ALA A 85 -18.29 6.58 13.51
CA ALA A 85 -18.55 5.23 14.01
C ALA A 85 -17.60 4.18 13.41
N PHE A 86 -17.20 4.32 12.13
CA PHE A 86 -16.21 3.47 11.49
C PHE A 86 -14.83 3.63 12.14
N VAL A 87 -14.37 4.89 12.32
CA VAL A 87 -13.08 5.19 12.98
C VAL A 87 -13.07 4.66 14.41
N ALA A 88 -14.12 4.93 15.19
CA ALA A 88 -14.23 4.44 16.55
C ALA A 88 -14.20 2.90 16.66
N GLU A 89 -14.84 2.20 15.71
CA GLU A 89 -14.80 0.73 15.67
C GLU A 89 -13.41 0.20 15.27
N ALA A 90 -12.75 0.83 14.29
CA ALA A 90 -11.36 0.49 13.93
C ALA A 90 -10.43 0.64 15.16
N HIS A 91 -10.50 1.76 15.85
CA HIS A 91 -9.71 2.02 17.07
C HIS A 91 -10.04 1.04 18.19
N ARG A 92 -11.32 0.72 18.41
CA ARG A 92 -11.74 -0.29 19.39
C ARG A 92 -11.12 -1.67 19.10
N LEU A 93 -10.92 -1.99 17.84
CA LEU A 93 -10.25 -3.23 17.38
C LEU A 93 -8.72 -3.12 17.38
N GLY A 94 -8.15 -1.96 17.72
CA GLY A 94 -6.70 -1.70 17.72
C GLY A 94 -6.11 -1.39 16.35
N MET A 95 -6.97 -1.12 15.36
CA MET A 95 -6.57 -0.78 13.98
C MET A 95 -6.49 0.74 13.81
N LYS A 96 -5.67 1.17 12.85
CA LYS A 96 -5.49 2.57 12.44
C LYS A 96 -6.31 2.89 11.19
N VAL A 97 -6.68 4.16 11.01
CA VAL A 97 -7.44 4.62 9.84
C VAL A 97 -6.66 5.71 9.12
N LEU A 98 -6.36 5.48 7.85
CA LEU A 98 -5.74 6.46 6.95
C LEU A 98 -6.77 6.91 5.92
N LEU A 99 -6.81 8.22 5.63
CA LEU A 99 -7.60 8.76 4.54
C LEU A 99 -6.76 8.94 3.28
N ASP A 100 -7.38 8.73 2.13
CA ASP A 100 -6.80 9.14 0.85
C ASP A 100 -6.91 10.66 0.69
N TRP A 101 -5.80 11.32 0.37
CA TRP A 101 -5.72 12.78 0.27
C TRP A 101 -5.33 13.20 -1.14
N VAL A 102 -6.26 13.83 -1.85
CA VAL A 102 -6.11 14.19 -3.26
C VAL A 102 -5.68 15.65 -3.37
N ALA A 103 -4.37 15.92 -3.21
CA ALA A 103 -3.85 17.28 -3.17
C ALA A 103 -3.56 17.91 -4.55
N ASN A 104 -3.48 17.13 -5.63
CA ASN A 104 -3.13 17.66 -6.95
C ASN A 104 -4.29 18.39 -7.63
N HIS A 105 -5.53 17.99 -7.39
CA HIS A 105 -6.71 18.48 -8.12
C HIS A 105 -7.99 18.31 -7.30
N THR A 106 -9.04 19.00 -7.72
CA THR A 106 -10.41 18.83 -7.20
C THR A 106 -11.35 18.41 -8.34
N ALA A 107 -12.62 18.18 -8.04
CA ALA A 107 -13.68 18.16 -9.05
C ALA A 107 -13.80 19.52 -9.75
N ARG A 108 -14.35 19.56 -10.98
CA ARG A 108 -14.60 20.79 -11.72
C ARG A 108 -15.67 21.67 -11.07
N ASP A 109 -16.62 21.06 -10.35
CA ASP A 109 -17.66 21.72 -9.56
C ASP A 109 -17.40 21.67 -8.06
N ALA A 110 -16.11 21.57 -7.65
CA ALA A 110 -15.73 21.64 -6.26
C ALA A 110 -16.15 22.99 -5.63
N ARG A 111 -16.42 22.97 -4.31
CA ARG A 111 -16.76 24.20 -3.57
C ARG A 111 -15.74 25.32 -3.82
N TRP A 112 -14.47 24.98 -3.81
CA TRP A 112 -13.41 25.97 -4.01
C TRP A 112 -13.42 26.61 -5.39
N VAL A 113 -13.89 25.93 -6.44
CA VAL A 113 -14.01 26.51 -7.78
C VAL A 113 -15.01 27.68 -7.79
N GLY A 114 -16.10 27.57 -7.02
CA GLY A 114 -17.14 28.63 -6.93
C GLY A 114 -16.90 29.66 -5.83
N GLU A 115 -16.19 29.31 -4.76
CA GLU A 115 -16.05 30.15 -3.55
C GLU A 115 -14.71 30.89 -3.47
N LYS A 116 -13.67 30.41 -4.17
CA LYS A 116 -12.30 30.93 -4.05
C LYS A 116 -11.89 31.73 -5.28
N PRO A 117 -10.87 32.60 -5.17
CA PRO A 117 -10.33 33.34 -6.31
C PRO A 117 -9.88 32.43 -7.45
N ALA A 118 -9.97 32.96 -8.68
CA ALA A 118 -9.68 32.19 -9.90
C ALA A 118 -8.25 31.64 -9.97
N ASP A 119 -7.29 32.25 -9.29
CA ASP A 119 -5.87 31.87 -9.22
C ASP A 119 -5.58 30.70 -8.25
N TRP A 120 -6.63 30.15 -7.60
CA TRP A 120 -6.51 28.90 -6.85
C TRP A 120 -6.30 27.69 -7.77
N TYR A 121 -6.66 27.82 -9.03
CA TYR A 121 -6.52 26.79 -10.05
C TYR A 121 -5.60 27.23 -11.16
N GLU A 122 -4.78 26.30 -11.65
CA GLU A 122 -4.06 26.53 -12.92
C GLU A 122 -5.07 26.80 -14.01
N ARG A 123 -4.70 27.60 -15.03
CA ARG A 123 -5.60 28.00 -16.12
C ARG A 123 -5.08 27.49 -17.46
N ASP A 124 -6.01 27.01 -18.28
CA ASP A 124 -5.74 26.70 -19.68
C ASP A 124 -5.68 27.98 -20.55
N ALA A 125 -5.42 27.83 -21.85
CA ALA A 125 -5.32 28.96 -22.79
C ALA A 125 -6.66 29.72 -22.97
N ALA A 126 -7.79 29.11 -22.61
CA ALA A 126 -9.11 29.75 -22.65
C ALA A 126 -9.49 30.44 -21.32
N GLY A 127 -8.63 30.31 -20.30
CA GLY A 127 -8.86 30.88 -18.97
C GLY A 127 -9.75 30.02 -18.06
N ALA A 128 -10.11 28.82 -18.48
CA ALA A 128 -10.82 27.84 -17.64
C ALA A 128 -9.85 27.11 -16.70
N PRO A 129 -10.30 26.49 -15.59
CA PRO A 129 -9.46 25.63 -14.78
C PRO A 129 -8.80 24.54 -15.63
N ALA A 130 -7.49 24.39 -15.54
CA ALA A 130 -6.73 23.40 -16.28
C ALA A 130 -7.13 21.98 -15.87
N VAL A 131 -7.15 21.07 -16.83
CA VAL A 131 -7.39 19.65 -16.63
C VAL A 131 -6.04 18.95 -16.58
N PRO A 132 -5.71 18.25 -15.47
CA PRO A 132 -4.49 17.44 -15.45
C PRO A 132 -4.68 16.19 -16.33
N TRP A 133 -3.76 15.97 -17.25
CA TRP A 133 -3.77 14.86 -18.23
C TRP A 133 -5.11 14.73 -18.99
N ASP A 134 -5.73 13.56 -18.96
CA ASP A 134 -7.04 13.26 -19.57
C ASP A 134 -8.18 13.16 -18.53
N TRP A 135 -7.96 13.64 -17.30
CA TRP A 135 -8.95 13.58 -16.21
C TRP A 135 -9.95 14.73 -16.31
N THR A 136 -10.78 14.66 -17.34
CA THR A 136 -11.71 15.73 -17.76
C THR A 136 -12.76 16.14 -16.72
N ASP A 137 -12.94 15.36 -15.68
CA ASP A 137 -13.81 15.60 -14.53
C ASP A 137 -13.11 16.34 -13.37
N THR A 138 -11.84 16.76 -13.55
CA THR A 138 -11.05 17.40 -12.51
C THR A 138 -10.52 18.78 -12.90
N ALA A 139 -10.06 19.55 -11.92
CA ALA A 139 -9.48 20.90 -12.05
C ALA A 139 -8.18 20.96 -11.22
N LYS A 140 -7.05 21.30 -11.85
CA LYS A 140 -5.74 21.31 -11.24
C LYS A 140 -5.57 22.49 -10.29
N LEU A 141 -5.14 22.23 -9.03
CA LEU A 141 -4.83 23.25 -8.03
C LEU A 141 -3.55 23.99 -8.38
N ASN A 142 -3.50 25.29 -8.06
CA ASN A 142 -2.36 26.16 -8.32
C ASN A 142 -1.53 26.38 -7.04
N TYR A 143 -0.49 25.62 -6.87
CA TYR A 143 0.43 25.73 -5.73
C TYR A 143 1.35 26.96 -5.76
N ALA A 144 1.34 27.80 -6.80
CA ALA A 144 1.94 29.12 -6.73
C ALA A 144 1.17 30.05 -5.77
N ASN A 145 -0.12 29.78 -5.52
CA ASN A 145 -0.93 30.47 -4.53
C ASN A 145 -0.79 29.80 -3.14
N ARG A 146 -0.26 30.57 -2.18
CA ARG A 146 -0.04 30.07 -0.79
C ARG A 146 -1.33 29.92 0.02
N ASP A 147 -2.46 30.45 -0.41
CA ASP A 147 -3.75 30.23 0.25
C ASP A 147 -4.26 28.81 -0.03
N VAL A 148 -3.91 28.20 -1.18
CA VAL A 148 -4.16 26.77 -1.46
C VAL A 148 -3.43 25.92 -0.43
N TRP A 149 -2.17 26.21 -0.11
CA TRP A 149 -1.38 25.46 0.88
C TRP A 149 -2.04 25.44 2.27
N ARG A 150 -2.55 26.63 2.69
CA ARG A 150 -3.22 26.73 3.97
C ARG A 150 -4.54 25.94 3.97
N ALA A 151 -5.32 26.07 2.91
CA ALA A 151 -6.60 25.39 2.83
C ALA A 151 -6.46 23.86 2.79
N GLU A 152 -5.43 23.35 2.11
CA GLU A 152 -5.09 21.92 2.14
C GLU A 152 -4.71 21.47 3.54
N ALA A 153 -3.82 22.22 4.22
CA ALA A 153 -3.42 21.94 5.60
C ALA A 153 -4.59 21.99 6.58
N ASP A 154 -5.43 23.04 6.48
CA ASP A 154 -6.61 23.23 7.35
C ASP A 154 -7.62 22.08 7.16
N ALA A 155 -7.78 21.60 5.92
CA ALA A 155 -8.67 20.48 5.63
C ALA A 155 -8.11 19.13 6.12
N MET A 156 -6.78 18.92 6.05
CA MET A 156 -6.15 17.75 6.69
C MET A 156 -6.32 17.81 8.22
N GLU A 157 -6.09 18.97 8.82
CA GLU A 157 -6.24 19.18 10.26
C GLU A 157 -7.68 18.95 10.73
N PHE A 158 -8.69 19.31 9.93
CA PHE A 158 -10.09 19.01 10.22
C PHE A 158 -10.32 17.51 10.50
N TRP A 159 -9.77 16.62 9.67
CA TRP A 159 -9.93 15.17 9.84
C TRP A 159 -9.14 14.64 11.04
N LEU A 160 -7.95 15.17 11.30
CA LEU A 160 -7.14 14.81 12.46
C LEU A 160 -7.82 15.25 13.78
N THR A 161 -8.33 16.49 13.82
CA THR A 161 -8.84 17.08 15.06
C THR A 161 -10.25 16.63 15.40
N GLN A 162 -11.14 16.54 14.37
CA GLN A 162 -12.57 16.34 14.61
C GLN A 162 -13.01 14.90 14.40
N HIS A 163 -12.24 14.11 13.65
CA HIS A 163 -12.62 12.77 13.22
C HIS A 163 -11.58 11.70 13.56
N ASP A 164 -10.53 12.07 14.29
CA ASP A 164 -9.54 11.18 14.91
C ASP A 164 -8.88 10.17 13.94
N VAL A 165 -8.64 10.60 12.66
CA VAL A 165 -7.91 9.76 11.71
C VAL A 165 -6.42 9.68 12.08
N ASP A 166 -5.75 8.58 11.74
CA ASP A 166 -4.37 8.32 12.14
C ASP A 166 -3.35 8.76 11.05
N GLY A 167 -3.81 9.30 9.95
CA GLY A 167 -2.92 9.79 8.90
C GLY A 167 -3.52 9.78 7.50
N PHE A 168 -2.65 9.91 6.49
CA PHE A 168 -3.07 10.07 5.10
C PHE A 168 -2.20 9.27 4.13
N ARG A 169 -2.85 8.77 3.07
CA ARG A 169 -2.19 8.43 1.81
C ARG A 169 -2.39 9.59 0.85
N CYS A 170 -1.32 10.21 0.40
CA CYS A 170 -1.37 11.37 -0.47
C CYS A 170 -1.26 10.96 -1.94
N ASP A 171 -2.37 11.14 -2.65
CA ASP A 171 -2.53 10.89 -4.08
C ASP A 171 -1.59 11.75 -4.90
N MET A 172 -0.98 11.15 -5.94
CA MET A 172 -0.11 11.84 -6.89
C MET A 172 0.91 12.78 -6.22
N ALA A 173 1.52 12.34 -5.11
CA ALA A 173 2.37 13.20 -4.28
C ALA A 173 3.57 13.79 -5.03
N CYS A 174 4.06 13.12 -6.08
CA CYS A 174 5.13 13.63 -6.94
C CYS A 174 4.70 14.77 -7.88
N GLU A 175 3.40 14.98 -8.11
CA GLU A 175 2.84 16.05 -8.95
C GLU A 175 2.51 17.32 -8.16
N VAL A 176 2.54 17.24 -6.85
CA VAL A 176 2.42 18.38 -5.92
C VAL A 176 3.83 18.86 -5.57
N PRO A 177 4.09 20.18 -5.53
CA PRO A 177 5.43 20.68 -5.20
C PRO A 177 5.96 20.13 -3.89
N ILE A 178 7.18 19.61 -3.92
CA ILE A 178 7.82 19.00 -2.74
C ILE A 178 7.90 19.95 -1.54
N ASP A 179 8.08 21.25 -1.80
CA ASP A 179 8.11 22.28 -0.76
C ASP A 179 6.81 22.35 0.06
N PHE A 180 5.66 22.05 -0.58
CA PHE A 180 4.39 21.98 0.13
C PHE A 180 4.44 20.87 1.18
N TRP A 181 4.84 19.67 0.78
CA TRP A 181 4.93 18.54 1.69
C TRP A 181 5.94 18.77 2.81
N GLN A 182 7.13 19.25 2.47
CA GLN A 182 8.22 19.50 3.42
C GLN A 182 7.93 20.65 4.41
N GLN A 183 7.00 21.55 4.11
CA GLN A 183 6.56 22.60 5.04
C GLN A 183 5.30 22.20 5.81
N THR A 184 4.33 21.57 5.16
CA THR A 184 3.01 21.27 5.75
C THR A 184 3.06 20.04 6.65
N LEU A 185 3.63 18.93 6.18
CA LEU A 185 3.56 17.66 6.92
C LEU A 185 4.37 17.66 8.23
N PRO A 186 5.58 18.27 8.31
CA PRO A 186 6.26 18.42 9.59
C PRO A 186 5.52 19.31 10.58
N ALA A 187 4.78 20.32 10.09
CA ALA A 187 3.95 21.17 10.96
C ALA A 187 2.78 20.38 11.56
N LEU A 188 2.06 19.62 10.73
CA LEU A 188 0.99 18.72 11.20
C LEU A 188 1.54 17.66 12.17
N ARG A 189 2.68 17.04 11.86
CA ARG A 189 3.30 16.02 12.73
C ARG A 189 3.72 16.58 14.08
N LYS A 190 4.10 17.83 14.15
CA LYS A 190 4.45 18.49 15.43
C LYS A 190 3.25 18.55 16.36
N GLU A 191 2.05 18.77 15.82
CA GLU A 191 0.80 18.85 16.59
C GLU A 191 0.17 17.48 16.80
N TYR A 192 0.32 16.59 15.80
CA TYR A 192 -0.20 15.21 15.80
C TYR A 192 0.96 14.21 15.62
N PRO A 193 1.82 13.99 16.64
CA PRO A 193 3.08 13.22 16.47
C PRO A 193 2.88 11.75 16.14
N GLY A 194 1.67 11.21 16.27
CA GLY A 194 1.32 9.83 15.92
C GLY A 194 0.84 9.62 14.50
N ILE A 195 0.74 10.68 13.66
CA ILE A 195 0.22 10.54 12.30
C ILE A 195 1.19 9.77 11.39
N TYR A 196 0.60 8.98 10.50
CA TYR A 196 1.31 8.24 9.48
C TYR A 196 1.03 8.83 8.09
N LEU A 197 2.07 8.99 7.27
CA LEU A 197 2.01 9.70 6.00
C LEU A 197 2.63 8.84 4.89
N LEU A 198 1.79 8.46 3.94
CA LEU A 198 2.14 7.64 2.78
C LEU A 198 2.04 8.46 1.50
N ALA A 199 3.12 8.54 0.72
CA ALA A 199 3.13 9.20 -0.57
C ALA A 199 2.91 8.23 -1.72
N GLU A 200 2.00 8.53 -2.62
CA GLU A 200 2.03 7.94 -3.94
C GLU A 200 3.11 8.61 -4.79
N GLY A 201 4.24 7.93 -4.93
CA GLY A 201 5.42 8.39 -5.63
C GLY A 201 6.67 7.63 -5.18
N GLU A 202 7.78 7.79 -5.89
CA GLU A 202 9.03 7.07 -5.60
C GLU A 202 10.24 7.97 -5.36
N ALA A 203 10.08 9.30 -5.43
CA ALA A 203 11.21 10.22 -5.27
C ALA A 203 11.80 10.16 -3.84
N PRO A 204 13.13 9.95 -3.67
CA PRO A 204 13.75 9.95 -2.33
C PRO A 204 13.49 11.24 -1.52
N ALA A 205 13.33 12.38 -2.21
CA ALA A 205 13.04 13.67 -1.57
C ALA A 205 11.71 13.70 -0.80
N LEU A 206 10.76 12.80 -1.08
CA LEU A 206 9.52 12.64 -0.32
C LEU A 206 9.78 12.27 1.15
N HIS A 207 10.90 11.59 1.42
CA HIS A 207 11.29 11.19 2.77
C HIS A 207 12.08 12.26 3.54
N ASP A 208 12.42 13.40 2.90
CA ASP A 208 13.14 14.48 3.57
C ASP A 208 12.20 15.29 4.47
N GLY A 209 11.97 14.75 5.67
CA GLY A 209 11.13 15.33 6.71
C GLY A 209 9.62 15.21 6.50
N ALA A 210 9.14 14.68 5.37
CA ALA A 210 7.72 14.68 5.03
C ALA A 210 7.02 13.32 5.27
N PHE A 211 7.29 12.33 4.44
CA PHE A 211 6.54 11.07 4.43
C PHE A 211 7.25 9.93 5.16
N ASP A 212 6.48 9.06 5.78
CA ASP A 212 6.95 7.80 6.38
C ASP A 212 7.23 6.76 5.30
N ALA A 213 6.32 6.65 4.35
CA ALA A 213 6.38 5.67 3.28
C ALA A 213 6.18 6.30 1.91
N SER A 214 6.72 5.63 0.90
CA SER A 214 6.46 5.90 -0.51
C SER A 214 6.21 4.59 -1.27
N TYR A 215 5.55 4.65 -2.41
CA TYR A 215 5.26 3.47 -3.22
C TYR A 215 6.54 2.85 -3.78
N ALA A 216 6.51 1.52 -4.00
CA ALA A 216 7.52 0.78 -4.72
C ALA A 216 6.98 0.37 -6.11
N TRP A 217 6.67 1.35 -6.97
CA TRP A 217 6.11 1.11 -8.30
C TRP A 217 7.05 0.32 -9.19
N GLU A 218 8.36 0.63 -9.16
CA GLU A 218 9.36 -0.13 -9.92
C GLU A 218 9.36 -1.60 -9.51
N LEU A 219 9.27 -1.89 -8.21
CA LEU A 219 9.16 -3.27 -7.73
C LEU A 219 7.89 -3.93 -8.25
N HIS A 220 6.75 -3.27 -8.16
CA HIS A 220 5.47 -3.79 -8.64
C HIS A 220 5.56 -4.21 -10.12
N HIS A 221 6.07 -3.33 -10.97
CA HIS A 221 6.27 -3.64 -12.39
C HIS A 221 7.28 -4.78 -12.61
N LEU A 222 8.37 -4.79 -11.84
CA LEU A 222 9.38 -5.84 -11.91
C LEU A 222 8.81 -7.22 -11.51
N LEU A 223 7.98 -7.30 -10.47
CA LEU A 223 7.32 -8.55 -10.07
C LEU A 223 6.38 -9.08 -11.18
N ASN A 224 5.63 -8.19 -11.85
CA ASN A 224 4.84 -8.55 -13.02
C ASN A 224 5.72 -9.04 -14.18
N ASP A 225 6.83 -8.37 -14.47
CA ASP A 225 7.76 -8.76 -15.52
C ASP A 225 8.42 -10.12 -15.25
N ILE A 226 8.75 -10.42 -14.01
CA ILE A 226 9.29 -11.72 -13.59
C ILE A 226 8.23 -12.82 -13.78
N ALA A 227 7.01 -12.59 -13.30
CA ALA A 227 5.91 -13.54 -13.43
C ALA A 227 5.63 -13.90 -14.90
N GLN A 228 5.81 -12.93 -15.80
CA GLN A 228 5.61 -13.09 -17.24
C GLN A 228 6.89 -13.53 -17.99
N GLY A 229 7.97 -13.85 -17.28
CA GLY A 229 9.22 -14.36 -17.86
C GLY A 229 10.05 -13.31 -18.63
N ARG A 230 9.74 -12.01 -18.48
CA ARG A 230 10.52 -10.92 -19.10
C ARG A 230 11.75 -10.53 -18.29
N LYS A 231 11.72 -10.81 -17.00
CA LYS A 231 12.78 -10.54 -16.01
C LYS A 231 13.00 -11.77 -15.15
N SER A 232 14.00 -11.74 -14.27
CA SER A 232 14.46 -12.87 -13.48
C SER A 232 14.70 -12.51 -12.01
N ALA A 233 14.98 -13.49 -11.17
CA ALA A 233 15.40 -13.28 -9.80
C ALA A 233 16.71 -12.45 -9.69
N ALA A 234 17.57 -12.47 -10.71
CA ALA A 234 18.76 -11.63 -10.74
C ALA A 234 18.41 -10.14 -10.87
N ASP A 235 17.40 -9.80 -11.71
CA ASP A 235 16.89 -8.43 -11.82
C ASP A 235 16.31 -7.95 -10.47
N LEU A 236 15.61 -8.83 -9.74
CA LEU A 236 15.08 -8.50 -8.42
C LEU A 236 16.20 -8.25 -7.40
N ARG A 237 17.26 -9.07 -7.38
CA ARG A 237 18.43 -8.83 -6.52
C ARG A 237 19.08 -7.48 -6.84
N ALA A 238 19.22 -7.14 -8.13
CA ALA A 238 19.76 -5.86 -8.58
C ALA A 238 18.87 -4.68 -8.15
N TYR A 239 17.55 -4.82 -8.26
CA TYR A 239 16.60 -3.83 -7.78
C TYR A 239 16.76 -3.60 -6.27
N VAL A 240 16.73 -4.67 -5.45
CA VAL A 240 16.85 -4.56 -3.98
C VAL A 240 18.14 -3.83 -3.58
N ALA A 241 19.26 -4.14 -4.24
CA ALA A 241 20.54 -3.47 -3.97
C ALA A 241 20.49 -1.97 -4.32
N ARG A 242 19.90 -1.63 -5.47
CA ARG A 242 19.77 -0.24 -5.95
C ARG A 242 18.81 0.56 -5.10
N ASP A 243 17.60 0.06 -4.81
CA ASP A 243 16.59 0.73 -3.99
C ASP A 243 17.13 0.99 -2.57
N SER A 244 17.77 -0.02 -1.95
CA SER A 244 18.39 0.13 -0.62
C SER A 244 19.54 1.14 -0.58
N ALA A 245 20.20 1.41 -1.71
CA ALA A 245 21.26 2.41 -1.80
C ALA A 245 20.72 3.83 -2.11
N ALA A 246 19.58 3.92 -2.81
CA ALA A 246 18.99 5.17 -3.25
C ALA A 246 18.06 5.81 -2.21
N MET A 247 17.34 4.98 -1.44
CA MET A 247 16.37 5.44 -0.44
C MET A 247 17.03 5.67 0.92
N PRO A 248 16.57 6.66 1.70
CA PRO A 248 16.96 6.80 3.10
C PRO A 248 16.71 5.49 3.87
N ARG A 249 17.60 5.17 4.81
CA ARG A 249 17.51 3.89 5.55
C ARG A 249 16.23 3.74 6.38
N GLU A 250 15.67 4.85 6.83
CA GLU A 250 14.40 4.92 7.55
C GLU A 250 13.18 4.82 6.63
N ALA A 251 13.28 5.07 5.33
CA ALA A 251 12.16 5.09 4.41
C ALA A 251 11.43 3.74 4.34
N PHE A 252 10.10 3.76 4.45
CA PHE A 252 9.28 2.59 4.17
C PHE A 252 8.90 2.57 2.69
N ARG A 253 8.82 1.36 2.12
CA ARG A 253 8.43 1.15 0.73
C ARG A 253 7.12 0.39 0.69
N LEU A 254 6.01 1.02 0.29
CA LEU A 254 4.73 0.33 0.11
C LEU A 254 4.87 -0.69 -1.02
N MET A 255 4.75 -1.96 -0.67
CA MET A 255 4.91 -3.08 -1.60
C MET A 255 3.58 -3.82 -1.77
N PHE A 256 3.20 -4.07 -3.01
CA PHE A 256 1.90 -4.64 -3.35
C PHE A 256 1.93 -5.46 -4.63
N THR A 257 1.02 -6.40 -4.76
CA THR A 257 0.74 -7.12 -6.01
C THR A 257 -0.47 -6.55 -6.73
N SER A 258 -1.35 -5.84 -6.02
CA SER A 258 -2.49 -5.11 -6.58
C SER A 258 -2.85 -3.90 -5.72
N ASN A 259 -3.55 -2.94 -6.32
CA ASN A 259 -4.22 -1.80 -5.70
C ASN A 259 -5.44 -1.42 -6.56
N HIS A 260 -6.13 -0.33 -6.22
CA HIS A 260 -7.32 0.12 -6.95
C HIS A 260 -7.06 0.44 -8.43
N ASP A 261 -5.87 0.96 -8.77
CA ASP A 261 -5.50 1.28 -10.16
C ASP A 261 -5.14 0.03 -10.93
N GLU A 262 -4.20 -0.76 -10.42
CA GLU A 262 -3.74 -1.97 -11.10
C GLU A 262 -4.86 -2.97 -11.32
N ASN A 263 -5.73 -3.17 -10.32
CA ASN A 263 -6.86 -4.06 -10.46
C ASN A 263 -7.82 -3.61 -11.59
N SER A 264 -8.19 -2.32 -11.59
CA SER A 264 -9.18 -1.82 -12.53
C SER A 264 -8.63 -1.64 -13.95
N TRP A 265 -7.36 -1.17 -14.09
CA TRP A 265 -6.81 -0.74 -15.37
C TRP A 265 -5.85 -1.75 -16.01
N ALA A 266 -5.02 -2.42 -15.21
CA ALA A 266 -4.03 -3.37 -15.70
C ALA A 266 -4.48 -4.84 -15.63
N GLY A 267 -5.42 -5.15 -14.74
CA GLY A 267 -5.94 -6.50 -14.53
C GLY A 267 -5.72 -7.03 -13.13
N THR A 268 -6.39 -8.12 -12.79
CA THR A 268 -6.20 -8.80 -11.51
C THR A 268 -4.77 -9.32 -11.37
N GLU A 269 -4.32 -9.59 -10.16
CA GLU A 269 -3.02 -10.22 -9.93
C GLU A 269 -2.92 -11.60 -10.61
N PHE A 270 -4.03 -12.32 -10.74
CA PHE A 270 -4.07 -13.61 -11.41
C PHE A 270 -3.92 -13.49 -12.92
N GLU A 271 -4.55 -12.48 -13.54
CA GLU A 271 -4.37 -12.19 -14.97
C GLU A 271 -2.93 -11.75 -15.29
N ARG A 272 -2.31 -10.96 -14.39
CA ARG A 272 -0.97 -10.39 -14.59
C ARG A 272 0.15 -11.36 -14.23
N MET A 273 -0.03 -12.15 -13.16
CA MET A 273 1.03 -12.97 -12.57
C MET A 273 0.75 -14.48 -12.62
N GLY A 274 -0.49 -14.93 -12.90
CA GLY A 274 -0.84 -16.35 -12.96
C GLY A 274 -0.45 -17.11 -11.69
N ASP A 275 0.21 -18.26 -11.87
CA ASP A 275 0.67 -19.13 -10.77
C ASP A 275 1.71 -18.46 -9.85
N ALA A 276 2.37 -17.39 -10.31
CA ALA A 276 3.33 -16.64 -9.54
C ALA A 276 2.70 -15.70 -8.50
N ALA A 277 1.39 -15.41 -8.56
CA ALA A 277 0.75 -14.38 -7.73
C ALA A 277 1.06 -14.55 -6.23
N ARG A 278 1.01 -15.78 -5.70
CA ARG A 278 1.27 -16.04 -4.28
C ARG A 278 2.73 -15.83 -3.88
N VAL A 279 3.70 -16.25 -4.70
CA VAL A 279 5.11 -16.03 -4.37
C VAL A 279 5.50 -14.56 -4.50
N MET A 280 4.87 -13.81 -5.42
CA MET A 280 5.05 -12.36 -5.52
C MET A 280 4.45 -11.65 -4.30
N ALA A 281 3.27 -12.07 -3.82
CA ALA A 281 2.71 -11.58 -2.56
C ALA A 281 3.63 -11.88 -1.37
N LEU A 282 4.20 -13.08 -1.23
CA LEU A 282 5.21 -13.39 -0.20
C LEU A 282 6.38 -12.39 -0.23
N LEU A 283 6.86 -12.03 -1.40
CA LEU A 283 7.99 -11.09 -1.54
C LEU A 283 7.63 -9.68 -1.03
N THR A 284 6.39 -9.21 -1.22
CA THR A 284 5.96 -7.90 -0.69
C THR A 284 5.98 -7.87 0.84
N PHE A 285 5.81 -9.01 1.51
CA PHE A 285 5.88 -9.12 2.98
C PHE A 285 7.29 -9.33 3.52
N THR A 286 8.25 -9.76 2.68
CA THR A 286 9.55 -10.23 3.16
C THR A 286 10.75 -9.43 2.68
N LEU A 287 10.63 -8.66 1.59
CA LEU A 287 11.72 -7.82 1.08
C LEU A 287 12.08 -6.68 2.05
N PRO A 288 13.35 -6.20 2.02
CA PRO A 288 13.81 -5.11 2.89
C PRO A 288 13.00 -3.82 2.73
N ASN A 289 12.86 -3.08 3.81
CA ASN A 289 12.16 -1.79 3.90
C ASN A 289 10.66 -1.86 3.52
N GLY A 290 10.14 -3.05 3.15
CA GLY A 290 8.78 -3.22 2.68
C GLY A 290 7.74 -2.97 3.76
N GLN A 291 6.66 -2.31 3.37
CA GLN A 291 5.40 -2.25 4.08
C GLN A 291 4.32 -2.84 3.17
N PRO A 292 3.76 -4.00 3.53
CA PRO A 292 2.82 -4.68 2.66
C PRO A 292 1.47 -3.97 2.57
N LEU A 293 0.90 -3.97 1.37
CA LEU A 293 -0.48 -3.58 1.10
C LEU A 293 -1.28 -4.81 0.66
N VAL A 294 -2.48 -4.94 1.18
CA VAL A 294 -3.52 -5.87 0.71
C VAL A 294 -4.70 -5.04 0.21
N TYR A 295 -5.10 -5.21 -1.04
CA TYR A 295 -6.24 -4.51 -1.63
C TYR A 295 -7.53 -5.29 -1.45
N THR A 296 -8.66 -4.60 -1.35
CA THR A 296 -10.03 -5.15 -1.24
C THR A 296 -10.25 -6.37 -2.14
N GLY A 297 -10.55 -7.51 -1.54
CA GLY A 297 -10.83 -8.77 -2.22
C GLY A 297 -9.63 -9.71 -2.39
N GLN A 298 -8.38 -9.24 -2.31
CA GLN A 298 -7.19 -10.09 -2.41
C GLN A 298 -7.16 -11.17 -1.33
N GLU A 299 -7.58 -10.83 -0.12
CA GLU A 299 -7.63 -11.74 1.04
C GLU A 299 -8.59 -12.92 0.85
N MET A 300 -9.43 -12.84 -0.16
CA MET A 300 -10.35 -13.93 -0.56
C MET A 300 -10.00 -14.52 -1.92
N GLY A 301 -8.95 -14.05 -2.58
CA GLY A 301 -8.57 -14.45 -3.93
C GLY A 301 -9.62 -14.07 -4.97
N PHE A 302 -10.23 -12.91 -4.82
CA PHE A 302 -11.27 -12.42 -5.71
C PHE A 302 -10.68 -12.01 -7.07
N ASP A 303 -10.81 -12.90 -8.05
CA ASP A 303 -10.27 -12.69 -9.41
C ASP A 303 -11.27 -11.93 -10.28
N HIS A 304 -11.37 -10.63 -10.05
CA HIS A 304 -12.27 -9.75 -10.78
C HIS A 304 -11.71 -8.32 -10.86
N ARG A 305 -11.80 -7.69 -12.04
CA ARG A 305 -11.48 -6.28 -12.24
C ARG A 305 -12.67 -5.44 -11.82
N PHE A 306 -12.52 -4.64 -10.78
CA PHE A 306 -13.57 -3.71 -10.39
C PHE A 306 -13.81 -2.64 -11.46
N GLU A 307 -15.08 -2.38 -11.76
CA GLU A 307 -15.49 -1.25 -12.59
C GLU A 307 -15.30 0.06 -11.81
N PHE A 308 -14.26 0.82 -12.17
CA PHE A 308 -13.78 1.98 -11.41
C PHE A 308 -14.85 3.07 -11.18
N PHE A 309 -15.73 3.32 -12.17
CA PHE A 309 -16.72 4.37 -12.13
C PHE A 309 -18.13 3.88 -11.76
N GLU A 310 -18.28 2.60 -11.47
CA GLU A 310 -19.56 1.96 -11.19
C GLU A 310 -19.54 1.26 -9.83
N LYS A 311 -20.67 0.68 -9.45
CA LYS A 311 -20.75 -0.21 -8.30
C LYS A 311 -20.65 -1.65 -8.77
N ASP A 312 -19.60 -2.32 -8.30
CA ASP A 312 -19.21 -3.66 -8.72
C ASP A 312 -18.65 -4.43 -7.49
N PRO A 313 -19.50 -4.74 -6.50
CA PRO A 313 -19.05 -5.15 -5.18
C PRO A 313 -18.51 -6.57 -5.14
N VAL A 314 -17.61 -6.83 -4.20
CA VAL A 314 -17.25 -8.18 -3.76
C VAL A 314 -18.53 -8.97 -3.42
N PRO A 315 -18.77 -10.13 -4.07
CA PRO A 315 -20.05 -10.81 -3.98
C PRO A 315 -20.31 -11.47 -2.62
N ALA A 316 -19.27 -11.97 -1.98
CA ALA A 316 -19.35 -12.68 -0.69
C ALA A 316 -18.02 -12.56 0.08
N TRP A 317 -18.12 -12.57 1.40
CA TRP A 317 -17.00 -12.58 2.32
C TRP A 317 -16.95 -13.94 3.00
N GLU A 318 -16.15 -14.84 2.45
CA GLU A 318 -16.01 -16.21 2.96
C GLU A 318 -14.54 -16.51 3.23
N HIS A 319 -14.27 -17.06 4.41
CA HIS A 319 -12.93 -17.52 4.76
C HIS A 319 -12.54 -18.68 3.84
N ASN A 320 -11.35 -18.60 3.24
CA ASN A 320 -10.85 -19.61 2.31
C ASN A 320 -9.30 -19.71 2.35
N GLY A 321 -8.73 -20.52 1.47
CA GLY A 321 -7.28 -20.73 1.43
C GLY A 321 -6.43 -19.47 1.10
N PHE A 322 -7.01 -18.42 0.50
CA PHE A 322 -6.33 -17.11 0.35
C PHE A 322 -6.36 -16.35 1.67
N THR A 323 -7.47 -16.38 2.41
CA THR A 323 -7.56 -15.81 3.75
C THR A 323 -6.51 -16.43 4.68
N ASP A 324 -6.38 -17.78 4.66
CA ASP A 324 -5.34 -18.49 5.42
C ASP A 324 -3.93 -18.06 5.01
N PHE A 325 -3.70 -17.93 3.71
CA PHE A 325 -2.41 -17.52 3.16
C PHE A 325 -2.01 -16.12 3.59
N TYR A 326 -2.87 -15.11 3.41
CA TYR A 326 -2.58 -13.73 3.84
C TYR A 326 -2.47 -13.63 5.36
N THR A 327 -3.30 -14.33 6.12
CA THR A 327 -3.17 -14.41 7.59
C THR A 327 -1.81 -14.98 8.00
N ALA A 328 -1.33 -16.00 7.31
CA ALA A 328 0.00 -16.57 7.58
C ALA A 328 1.14 -15.60 7.22
N LEU A 329 1.02 -14.82 6.12
CA LEU A 329 1.97 -13.78 5.76
C LEU A 329 2.03 -12.66 6.80
N ILE A 330 0.87 -12.19 7.26
CA ILE A 330 0.76 -11.15 8.29
C ILE A 330 1.39 -11.65 9.60
N ARG A 331 1.07 -12.88 10.01
CA ARG A 331 1.68 -13.50 11.19
C ARG A 331 3.19 -13.63 11.04
N LEU A 332 3.70 -14.07 9.88
CA LEU A 332 5.13 -14.14 9.60
C LEU A 332 5.80 -12.80 9.85
N ARG A 333 5.19 -11.71 9.40
CA ARG A 333 5.73 -10.37 9.58
C ARG A 333 5.70 -9.93 11.05
N HIS A 334 4.58 -10.12 11.75
CA HIS A 334 4.42 -9.69 13.14
C HIS A 334 5.31 -10.45 14.13
N GLU A 335 5.51 -11.75 13.90
CA GLU A 335 6.33 -12.59 14.77
C GLU A 335 7.84 -12.38 14.56
N ASN A 336 8.25 -11.69 13.47
CA ASN A 336 9.66 -11.60 13.10
C ASN A 336 10.18 -10.16 12.96
N PRO A 337 10.85 -9.61 13.98
CA PRO A 337 11.46 -8.28 13.93
C PRO A 337 12.40 -8.06 12.74
N ALA A 338 13.03 -9.13 12.23
CA ALA A 338 13.85 -9.06 11.02
C ALA A 338 13.08 -8.53 9.80
N LEU A 339 11.76 -8.70 9.75
CA LEU A 339 10.90 -8.25 8.65
C LEU A 339 10.33 -6.84 8.82
N ALA A 340 10.63 -6.15 9.91
CA ALA A 340 10.20 -4.77 10.10
C ALA A 340 10.68 -3.87 8.94
N ALA A 341 9.94 -2.79 8.68
CA ALA A 341 10.32 -1.77 7.71
C ALA A 341 11.40 -0.83 8.26
N GLY A 342 12.00 -0.04 7.37
CA GLY A 342 12.96 0.99 7.74
C GLY A 342 14.18 0.47 8.49
N GLU A 343 14.74 1.29 9.37
CA GLU A 343 15.97 1.01 10.10
C GLU A 343 15.83 -0.11 11.14
N ARG A 344 14.63 -0.51 11.53
CA ARG A 344 14.40 -1.60 12.49
C ARG A 344 14.52 -2.98 11.87
N GLY A 345 14.23 -3.12 10.59
CA GLY A 345 14.31 -4.39 9.89
C GLY A 345 15.72 -4.72 9.40
N GLY A 346 15.95 -6.01 9.10
CA GLY A 346 17.18 -6.48 8.50
C GLY A 346 17.29 -6.11 7.01
N GLN A 347 18.49 -5.82 6.53
CA GLN A 347 18.78 -5.77 5.10
C GLN A 347 18.93 -7.19 4.53
N ALA A 348 18.78 -7.33 3.21
CA ALA A 348 18.97 -8.62 2.55
C ALA A 348 20.44 -9.01 2.53
N ALA A 349 20.74 -10.20 3.04
CA ALA A 349 22.00 -10.90 2.85
C ALA A 349 21.77 -12.09 1.91
N TYR A 350 22.68 -12.33 0.99
CA TYR A 350 22.58 -13.39 -0.02
C TYR A 350 23.56 -14.53 0.28
N PRO A 351 23.16 -15.53 1.06
CA PRO A 351 24.10 -16.53 1.62
C PRO A 351 24.74 -17.45 0.59
N LEU A 352 24.17 -17.62 -0.61
CA LEU A 352 24.79 -18.38 -1.69
C LEU A 352 25.70 -17.53 -2.59
N GLY A 353 25.57 -16.19 -2.56
CA GLY A 353 26.33 -15.29 -3.40
C GLY A 353 26.20 -15.64 -4.89
N GLU A 354 27.32 -15.72 -5.61
CA GLU A 354 27.36 -16.07 -7.04
C GLU A 354 26.89 -17.50 -7.36
N ARG A 355 26.77 -18.37 -6.36
CA ARG A 355 26.24 -19.73 -6.52
C ARG A 355 24.73 -19.80 -6.54
N THR A 356 24.03 -18.67 -6.43
CA THR A 356 22.57 -18.63 -6.47
C THR A 356 22.09 -18.95 -7.88
N PRO A 357 21.23 -19.97 -8.08
CA PRO A 357 20.63 -20.25 -9.39
C PRO A 357 19.82 -19.05 -9.92
N ASP A 358 19.74 -18.90 -11.24
CA ASP A 358 19.11 -17.74 -11.91
C ASP A 358 17.65 -17.55 -11.52
N GLY A 359 16.88 -18.63 -11.42
CA GLY A 359 15.45 -18.57 -11.03
C GLY A 359 15.20 -18.42 -9.53
N LEU A 360 16.25 -18.47 -8.70
CA LEU A 360 16.10 -18.47 -7.23
C LEU A 360 16.32 -17.08 -6.63
N MET A 361 15.34 -16.54 -5.94
CA MET A 361 15.53 -15.45 -4.99
C MET A 361 15.73 -16.05 -3.58
N LEU A 362 16.98 -16.07 -3.11
CA LEU A 362 17.33 -16.59 -1.80
C LEU A 362 18.07 -15.51 -1.02
N PHE A 363 17.48 -15.12 0.11
CA PHE A 363 18.06 -14.11 1.00
C PHE A 363 17.71 -14.38 2.46
N SER A 364 18.50 -13.79 3.35
CA SER A 364 18.21 -13.75 4.78
C SER A 364 18.16 -12.30 5.27
N ARG A 365 17.27 -12.02 6.22
CA ARG A 365 17.19 -10.76 6.95
C ARG A 365 17.41 -11.02 8.43
N THR A 366 18.17 -10.16 9.11
CA THR A 366 18.48 -10.31 10.55
C THR A 366 18.33 -8.98 11.27
N ALA A 367 17.51 -8.96 12.32
CA ALA A 367 17.37 -7.83 13.23
C ALA A 367 16.86 -8.30 14.60
N GLY A 368 17.23 -7.60 15.68
CA GLY A 368 16.71 -7.85 17.04
C GLY A 368 16.95 -9.29 17.55
N GLY A 369 18.02 -9.98 17.09
CA GLY A 369 18.27 -11.38 17.46
C GLY A 369 17.40 -12.39 16.70
N ASN A 370 16.60 -11.97 15.74
CA ASN A 370 15.76 -12.82 14.88
C ASN A 370 16.35 -12.89 13.47
N GLU A 371 16.24 -14.03 12.81
CA GLU A 371 16.62 -14.24 11.41
C GLU A 371 15.48 -14.88 10.63
N VAL A 372 15.16 -14.32 9.47
CA VAL A 372 14.26 -14.93 8.49
C VAL A 372 15.02 -15.19 7.20
N THR A 373 15.01 -16.44 6.75
CA THR A 373 15.57 -16.88 5.46
C THR A 373 14.43 -17.23 4.51
N VAL A 374 14.43 -16.63 3.33
CA VAL A 374 13.43 -16.84 2.28
C VAL A 374 14.13 -17.44 1.07
N ALA A 375 13.59 -18.54 0.55
CA ALA A 375 13.96 -19.12 -0.73
C ALA A 375 12.69 -19.16 -1.60
N ALA A 376 12.66 -18.42 -2.69
CA ALA A 376 11.53 -18.31 -3.60
C ALA A 376 11.99 -18.65 -5.02
N ASN A 377 11.35 -19.64 -5.63
CA ASN A 377 11.56 -19.95 -7.04
C ASN A 377 10.70 -18.99 -7.87
N LEU A 378 11.36 -18.10 -8.63
CA LEU A 378 10.76 -17.09 -9.48
C LEU A 378 10.85 -17.49 -10.96
N SER A 379 10.64 -18.78 -11.23
CA SER A 379 10.65 -19.32 -12.61
C SER A 379 9.59 -20.40 -12.79
N ALA A 380 9.28 -20.69 -14.05
CA ALA A 380 8.35 -21.75 -14.45
C ALA A 380 8.99 -23.16 -14.39
N GLU A 381 10.27 -23.26 -14.05
CA GLU A 381 11.00 -24.52 -13.94
C GLU A 381 11.35 -24.80 -12.48
N GLU A 382 11.63 -26.07 -12.15
CA GLU A 382 12.16 -26.42 -10.84
C GLU A 382 13.59 -25.89 -10.63
N VAL A 383 13.91 -25.45 -9.41
CA VAL A 383 15.24 -24.97 -9.06
C VAL A 383 15.82 -25.80 -7.92
N ALA A 384 17.04 -26.29 -8.10
CA ALA A 384 17.75 -27.07 -7.10
C ALA A 384 18.90 -26.27 -6.48
N PHE A 385 18.95 -26.23 -5.15
CA PHE A 385 19.98 -25.49 -4.38
C PHE A 385 20.26 -26.18 -3.05
N ASP A 386 21.36 -25.83 -2.40
CA ASP A 386 21.67 -26.32 -1.08
C ASP A 386 21.19 -25.33 -0.01
N LEU A 387 20.50 -25.82 1.03
CA LEU A 387 19.97 -24.97 2.10
C LEU A 387 21.11 -24.29 2.87
N PRO A 388 21.12 -22.94 2.96
CA PRO A 388 22.29 -22.16 3.39
C PRO A 388 22.38 -21.96 4.91
N PHE A 389 22.04 -22.96 5.70
CA PHE A 389 22.13 -22.90 7.16
C PHE A 389 22.67 -24.21 7.74
N GLU A 390 23.02 -24.19 9.01
CA GLU A 390 23.47 -25.38 9.76
C GLU A 390 22.33 -25.93 10.63
N GLY A 391 22.40 -27.23 10.93
CA GLY A 391 21.40 -27.92 11.75
C GLY A 391 20.07 -28.10 11.06
N SER A 392 18.99 -28.25 11.82
CA SER A 392 17.64 -28.41 11.33
C SER A 392 16.79 -27.17 11.62
N ARG A 393 15.95 -26.78 10.66
CA ARG A 393 14.99 -25.70 10.80
C ARG A 393 13.61 -26.14 10.36
N ARG A 394 12.59 -25.59 11.01
CA ARG A 394 11.19 -25.80 10.64
C ARG A 394 10.76 -24.76 9.65
N GLU A 395 10.17 -25.18 8.54
CA GLU A 395 9.57 -24.31 7.54
C GLU A 395 8.28 -23.68 8.09
N PHE A 396 8.11 -22.39 7.91
CA PHE A 396 7.10 -21.59 8.60
C PHE A 396 5.66 -21.95 8.24
N PHE A 397 5.35 -22.18 6.96
CA PHE A 397 3.98 -22.42 6.49
C PHE A 397 3.53 -23.88 6.69
N THR A 398 4.44 -24.83 6.48
CA THR A 398 4.10 -26.27 6.50
C THR A 398 4.47 -26.94 7.82
N GLY A 399 5.35 -26.34 8.60
CA GLY A 399 5.93 -26.94 9.80
C GLY A 399 6.88 -28.10 9.54
N LYS A 400 7.22 -28.41 8.28
CA LYS A 400 8.13 -29.49 7.90
C LYS A 400 9.57 -29.13 8.31
N GLU A 401 10.30 -30.12 8.81
CA GLU A 401 11.72 -29.96 9.14
C GLU A 401 12.61 -30.14 7.90
N TYR A 402 13.63 -29.30 7.82
CA TYR A 402 14.66 -29.32 6.79
C TYR A 402 16.05 -29.25 7.44
N THR A 403 16.99 -30.03 6.92
CA THR A 403 18.37 -30.04 7.38
C THR A 403 19.22 -29.14 6.50
N GLY A 404 19.97 -28.24 7.10
CA GLY A 404 20.89 -27.33 6.40
C GLY A 404 22.00 -28.10 5.65
N GLY A 405 22.50 -27.52 4.58
CA GLY A 405 23.49 -28.14 3.69
C GLY A 405 22.92 -29.25 2.80
N THR A 406 21.62 -29.60 2.93
CA THR A 406 21.02 -30.62 2.06
C THR A 406 20.54 -30.02 0.73
N ARG A 407 20.71 -30.81 -0.33
CA ARG A 407 20.18 -30.49 -1.65
C ARG A 407 18.65 -30.50 -1.61
N THR A 408 18.05 -29.38 -2.00
CA THR A 408 16.59 -29.19 -2.04
C THR A 408 16.17 -28.79 -3.44
N VAL A 409 15.03 -29.31 -3.90
CA VAL A 409 14.40 -28.93 -5.16
C VAL A 409 13.12 -28.16 -4.83
N LEU A 410 13.00 -26.98 -5.40
CA LEU A 410 11.85 -26.10 -5.24
C LEU A 410 11.08 -26.04 -6.57
N PRO A 411 9.83 -26.55 -6.62
CA PRO A 411 9.03 -26.49 -7.83
C PRO A 411 8.81 -25.04 -8.31
N ALA A 412 8.34 -24.89 -9.56
CA ALA A 412 7.97 -23.60 -10.12
C ALA A 412 7.08 -22.79 -9.19
N TRP A 413 7.42 -21.52 -8.99
CA TRP A 413 6.65 -20.53 -8.18
C TRP A 413 6.39 -20.93 -6.72
N GLN A 414 7.17 -21.90 -6.18
CA GLN A 414 7.10 -22.30 -4.77
C GLN A 414 8.17 -21.62 -3.93
N TRP A 415 7.98 -21.68 -2.62
CA TRP A 415 8.87 -21.05 -1.66
C TRP A 415 9.09 -21.89 -0.40
N LEU A 416 10.14 -21.55 0.33
CA LEU A 416 10.39 -21.97 1.70
C LEU A 416 10.76 -20.75 2.54
N VAL A 417 10.23 -20.68 3.75
CA VAL A 417 10.54 -19.63 4.71
C VAL A 417 10.96 -20.25 6.04
N PHE A 418 12.11 -19.84 6.55
CA PHE A 418 12.63 -20.27 7.84
C PHE A 418 12.81 -19.05 8.74
N ALA A 419 12.14 -19.05 9.88
CA ALA A 419 12.25 -18.02 10.91
C ALA A 419 12.85 -18.63 12.17
N GLN A 420 13.79 -17.95 12.80
CA GLN A 420 14.39 -18.40 14.05
C GLN A 420 14.94 -17.24 14.87
N ASP A 421 14.95 -17.39 16.18
CA ASP A 421 15.72 -16.53 17.08
C ASP A 421 17.18 -16.96 17.09
N ARG A 422 18.08 -16.00 16.88
CA ARG A 422 19.50 -16.19 17.09
C ARG A 422 19.80 -15.96 18.57
N ARG A 423 20.14 -17.00 19.28
CA ARG A 423 20.63 -16.96 20.67
C ARG A 423 22.05 -16.39 20.76
#